data_3dd3b44b4f1a27890b298c02e469ad30
#
_entry.id   3dd3b44b4f1a27890b298c02e469ad30
#
_cell.length_a   1.000
_cell.length_b   1.000
_cell.length_c   1.000
_cell.angle_alpha   90.00
_cell.angle_beta   90.00
_cell.angle_gamma   90.00
#
_symmetry.space_group_name_H-M   'P 1'
#
loop_
_entity.id
_entity.type
_entity.pdbx_description
1 polymer ?
#
loop_
_entity_poly.entity_id
_entity_poly.type
_entity_poly.pdbx_seq_one_letter_code
_entity_poly.pdbx_strand_id
1 'polypeptide(L)'
;LIAATIYHNMDPDAGVIELSSGAYSKRWLQPQIIRAMFWLPFEFLKCQMAVLRVDAANSGMCAIARRFGFDEHVIPRLMGRDKSGIVFTLTDDQWRAHRLYSGPELP
;
A
#
# COMPACT_ATOMS: atom_id res chain seq x y z
N LEU A 1 -5.26 -2.31 17.15
CA LEU A 1 -4.28 -3.21 16.57
C LEU A 1 -3.66 -2.59 15.34
N ILE A 2 -2.49 -3.07 14.99
CA ILE A 2 -1.71 -2.53 13.86
C ILE A 2 -2.52 -2.54 12.56
N ALA A 3 -3.22 -3.63 12.28
CA ALA A 3 -4.02 -3.76 11.07
C ALA A 3 -5.10 -2.68 10.95
N ALA A 4 -5.72 -2.30 12.07
CA ALA A 4 -6.81 -1.32 12.05
C ALA A 4 -6.32 0.10 11.74
N THR A 5 -5.02 0.38 11.96
CA THR A 5 -4.44 1.70 11.68
C THR A 5 -3.82 1.80 10.30
N ILE A 6 -3.68 0.68 9.57
CA ILE A 6 -3.06 0.65 8.25
C ILE A 6 -4.05 1.06 7.16
N TYR A 7 -5.31 0.63 7.27
CA TYR A 7 -6.30 0.80 6.21
C TYR A 7 -7.26 1.94 6.51
N HIS A 8 -7.59 2.72 5.49
CA HIS A 8 -8.62 3.76 5.57
C HIS A 8 -9.12 4.12 4.17
N ASN A 9 -10.15 4.97 4.11
CA ASN A 9 -10.71 5.49 2.86
C ASN A 9 -11.00 4.41 1.81
N MET A 10 -11.72 3.37 2.21
CA MET A 10 -12.14 2.34 1.27
C MET A 10 -13.34 2.82 0.44
N ASP A 11 -13.21 2.68 -0.88
CA ASP A 11 -14.31 2.86 -1.81
C ASP A 11 -14.75 1.49 -2.33
N PRO A 12 -15.84 0.92 -1.80
CA PRO A 12 -16.24 -0.43 -2.19
C PRO A 12 -16.73 -0.54 -3.64
N ASP A 13 -17.25 0.54 -4.21
CA ASP A 13 -17.72 0.52 -5.60
C ASP A 13 -16.54 0.48 -6.58
N ALA A 14 -15.49 1.24 -6.30
CA ALA A 14 -14.29 1.22 -7.10
C ALA A 14 -13.37 0.03 -6.76
N GLY A 15 -13.50 -0.53 -5.57
CA GLY A 15 -12.60 -1.58 -5.10
C GLY A 15 -11.21 -1.05 -4.75
N VAL A 16 -11.16 0.15 -4.16
CA VAL A 16 -9.90 0.82 -3.82
C VAL A 16 -9.84 1.03 -2.32
N ILE A 17 -8.70 0.74 -1.73
CA ILE A 17 -8.43 0.98 -0.31
C ILE A 17 -7.12 1.72 -0.15
N GLU A 18 -7.07 2.64 0.80
CA GLU A 18 -5.86 3.40 1.09
C GLU A 18 -5.12 2.81 2.28
N LEU A 19 -3.80 2.68 2.16
CA LEU A 19 -2.91 2.24 3.23
C LEU A 19 -2.27 3.47 3.87
N SER A 20 -2.06 3.43 5.18
CA SER A 20 -1.43 4.53 5.90
C SER A 20 0.09 4.33 5.95
N SER A 21 0.84 5.32 5.42
CA SER A 21 2.30 5.33 5.54
C SER A 21 2.76 5.74 6.94
N GLY A 22 1.89 6.42 7.70
CA GLY A 22 2.23 6.87 9.04
C GLY A 22 2.41 5.76 10.06
N ALA A 23 1.88 4.59 9.75
CA ALA A 23 1.99 3.42 10.62
C ALA A 23 3.18 2.52 10.27
N TYR A 24 4.07 2.96 9.39
CA TYR A 24 5.21 2.18 8.93
C TYR A 24 6.13 1.76 10.09
N SER A 25 6.54 0.50 10.06
CA SER A 25 7.50 -0.10 10.99
C SER A 25 8.34 -1.13 10.22
N LYS A 26 9.61 -1.32 10.64
CA LYS A 26 10.48 -2.34 10.03
C LYS A 26 9.89 -3.75 10.12
N ARG A 27 9.03 -4.01 11.10
CA ARG A 27 8.36 -5.30 11.26
C ARG A 27 7.50 -5.65 10.07
N TRP A 28 6.96 -4.65 9.37
CA TRP A 28 6.10 -4.86 8.22
C TRP A 28 6.84 -5.32 6.98
N LEU A 29 8.18 -5.30 7.01
CA LEU A 29 8.99 -5.81 5.92
C LEU A 29 9.16 -7.33 5.97
N GLN A 30 8.69 -7.99 7.03
CA GLN A 30 8.72 -9.44 7.12
C GLN A 30 7.71 -10.04 6.13
N PRO A 31 8.11 -11.07 5.36
CA PRO A 31 7.23 -11.63 4.33
C PRO A 31 5.86 -12.07 4.81
N GLN A 32 5.77 -12.70 5.96
CA GLN A 32 4.50 -13.18 6.51
C GLN A 32 3.57 -12.03 6.87
N ILE A 33 4.12 -10.90 7.36
CA ILE A 33 3.32 -9.73 7.70
C ILE A 33 2.84 -9.02 6.43
N ILE A 34 3.70 -8.93 5.42
CA ILE A 34 3.33 -8.38 4.12
C ILE A 34 2.22 -9.20 3.49
N ARG A 35 2.31 -10.52 3.54
CA ARG A 35 1.27 -11.40 3.01
C ARG A 35 -0.07 -11.19 3.70
N ALA A 36 -0.07 -11.09 5.02
CA ALA A 36 -1.29 -10.81 5.79
C ALA A 36 -1.84 -9.43 5.47
N MET A 37 -0.96 -8.44 5.32
CA MET A 37 -1.34 -7.05 5.04
C MET A 37 -2.07 -6.92 3.70
N PHE A 38 -1.65 -7.66 2.67
CA PHE A 38 -2.30 -7.62 1.36
C PHE A 38 -3.40 -8.66 1.20
N TRP A 39 -3.44 -9.68 2.05
CA TRP A 39 -4.53 -10.64 2.05
C TRP A 39 -5.87 -9.95 2.34
N LEU A 40 -5.91 -9.09 3.34
CA LEU A 40 -7.15 -8.42 3.73
C LEU A 40 -7.77 -7.61 2.58
N PRO A 41 -7.07 -6.65 1.96
CA PRO A 41 -7.69 -5.88 0.89
C PRO A 41 -7.99 -6.70 -0.35
N PHE A 42 -7.08 -7.55 -0.80
CA PHE A 42 -7.22 -8.20 -2.10
C PHE A 42 -8.03 -9.49 -2.05
N GLU A 43 -7.89 -10.29 -1.02
CA GLU A 43 -8.59 -11.58 -0.92
C GLU A 43 -9.89 -11.48 -0.12
N PHE A 44 -9.86 -10.80 1.03
CA PHE A 44 -11.05 -10.70 1.88
C PHE A 44 -12.02 -9.63 1.40
N LEU A 45 -11.56 -8.41 1.21
CA LEU A 45 -12.39 -7.27 0.80
C LEU A 45 -12.62 -7.20 -0.70
N LYS A 46 -11.91 -8.02 -1.47
CA LYS A 46 -12.02 -8.09 -2.94
C LYS A 46 -11.73 -6.76 -3.63
N CYS A 47 -10.84 -5.96 -3.05
CA CYS A 47 -10.37 -4.74 -3.69
C CYS A 47 -9.52 -5.08 -4.91
N GLN A 48 -9.51 -4.17 -5.88
CA GLN A 48 -8.67 -4.33 -7.08
C GLN A 48 -7.44 -3.43 -7.04
N MET A 49 -7.36 -2.48 -6.10
CA MET A 49 -6.21 -1.57 -5.97
C MET A 49 -6.01 -1.14 -4.53
N ALA A 50 -4.75 -1.11 -4.12
CA ALA A 50 -4.32 -0.48 -2.87
C ALA A 50 -3.54 0.79 -3.19
N VAL A 51 -3.79 1.86 -2.44
CA VAL A 51 -3.19 3.18 -2.64
C VAL A 51 -2.43 3.57 -1.40
N LEU A 52 -1.23 4.13 -1.60
CA LEU A 52 -0.36 4.60 -0.52
C LEU A 52 0.08 6.01 -0.83
N ARG A 53 -0.29 6.97 0.02
CA ARG A 53 0.09 8.39 -0.16
C ARG A 53 1.27 8.69 0.73
N VAL A 54 2.37 9.16 0.14
CA VAL A 54 3.62 9.42 0.85
C VAL A 54 4.10 10.84 0.52
N ASP A 55 4.56 11.56 1.55
CA ASP A 55 5.25 12.84 1.33
C ASP A 55 6.51 12.56 0.52
N ALA A 56 6.73 13.33 -0.55
CA ALA A 56 7.91 13.16 -1.40
C ALA A 56 9.23 13.33 -0.63
N ALA A 57 9.20 14.08 0.47
CA ALA A 57 10.36 14.25 1.35
C ALA A 57 10.65 13.01 2.21
N ASN A 58 9.71 12.09 2.33
CA ASN A 58 9.92 10.83 3.06
C ASN A 58 10.61 9.82 2.15
N SER A 59 11.91 10.02 1.95
CA SER A 59 12.70 9.21 1.01
C SER A 59 12.77 7.74 1.41
N GLY A 60 12.76 7.45 2.70
CA GLY A 60 12.81 6.07 3.20
C GLY A 60 11.57 5.29 2.79
N MET A 61 10.39 5.85 3.00
CA MET A 61 9.14 5.18 2.63
C MET A 61 8.99 5.08 1.11
N CYS A 62 9.38 6.14 0.39
CA CYS A 62 9.36 6.11 -1.07
C CYS A 62 10.25 5.00 -1.63
N ALA A 63 11.44 4.83 -1.08
CA ALA A 63 12.36 3.77 -1.50
C ALA A 63 11.78 2.37 -1.25
N ILE A 64 11.11 2.19 -0.12
CA ILE A 64 10.47 0.90 0.22
C ILE A 64 9.35 0.59 -0.77
N ALA A 65 8.49 1.55 -1.05
CA ALA A 65 7.36 1.36 -1.96
C ALA A 65 7.85 1.05 -3.39
N ARG A 66 8.87 1.76 -3.86
CA ARG A 66 9.47 1.49 -5.17
C ARG A 66 10.07 0.09 -5.25
N ARG A 67 10.80 -0.29 -4.21
CA ARG A 67 11.47 -1.60 -4.15
C ARG A 67 10.47 -2.74 -4.08
N PHE A 68 9.34 -2.49 -3.41
CA PHE A 68 8.26 -3.48 -3.34
C PHE A 68 7.60 -3.70 -4.70
N GLY A 69 7.54 -2.68 -5.54
CA GLY A 69 6.95 -2.79 -6.88
C GLY A 69 5.69 -1.98 -7.10
N PHE A 70 5.37 -1.04 -6.20
CA PHE A 70 4.27 -0.11 -6.42
C PHE A 70 4.57 0.79 -7.62
N ASP A 71 3.55 1.11 -8.39
CA ASP A 71 3.63 2.16 -9.38
C ASP A 71 3.60 3.53 -8.69
N GLU A 72 4.33 4.49 -9.24
CA GLU A 72 4.59 5.76 -8.60
C GLU A 72 4.01 6.91 -9.41
N HIS A 73 3.25 7.79 -8.74
CA HIS A 73 2.63 8.97 -9.38
C HIS A 73 2.93 10.20 -8.53
N VAL A 74 3.79 11.09 -9.03
CA VAL A 74 4.16 12.32 -8.32
C VAL A 74 3.07 13.36 -8.53
N ILE A 75 2.57 13.93 -7.44
CA ILE A 75 1.52 14.95 -7.50
C ILE A 75 2.02 16.21 -6.79
N PRO A 76 2.29 17.29 -7.54
CA PRO A 76 2.68 18.56 -6.93
C PRO A 76 1.59 19.08 -6.00
N ARG A 77 2.01 19.70 -4.90
CA ARG A 77 1.11 20.35 -3.92
C ARG A 77 0.22 19.38 -3.12
N LEU A 78 0.41 18.09 -3.28
CA LEU A 78 -0.42 17.11 -2.56
C LEU A 78 -0.23 17.20 -1.04
N MET A 79 0.97 17.52 -0.59
CA MET A 79 1.32 17.56 0.83
C MET A 79 1.43 18.98 1.38
N GLY A 80 1.17 20.00 0.56
CA GLY A 80 1.25 21.41 0.93
C GLY A 80 1.51 22.25 -0.30
N ARG A 81 1.44 23.59 -0.13
CA ARG A 81 1.58 24.52 -1.27
C ARG A 81 2.89 24.31 -2.05
N ASP A 82 3.98 24.04 -1.34
CA ASP A 82 5.30 23.85 -1.94
C ASP A 82 5.84 22.44 -1.71
N LYS A 83 4.94 21.48 -1.44
CA LYS A 83 5.33 20.11 -1.10
C LYS A 83 4.61 19.12 -2.00
N SER A 84 5.38 18.37 -2.76
CA SER A 84 4.85 17.27 -3.57
C SER A 84 4.59 16.05 -2.72
N GLY A 85 3.58 15.28 -3.11
CA GLY A 85 3.37 13.96 -2.59
C GLY A 85 3.48 12.92 -3.69
N ILE A 86 3.63 11.68 -3.30
CA ILE A 86 3.65 10.56 -4.24
C ILE A 86 2.50 9.64 -3.87
N VAL A 87 1.69 9.30 -4.87
CA VAL A 87 0.65 8.28 -4.74
C VAL A 87 1.22 7.00 -5.34
N PHE A 88 1.42 6.01 -4.50
CA PHE A 88 1.84 4.68 -4.94
C PHE A 88 0.60 3.81 -5.08
N THR A 89 0.53 3.03 -6.14
CA THR A 89 -0.60 2.14 -6.40
C THR A 89 -0.13 0.71 -6.64
N LEU A 90 -0.89 -0.24 -6.13
CA LEU A 90 -0.65 -1.67 -6.37
C LEU A 90 -1.99 -2.32 -6.68
N THR A 91 -2.09 -2.94 -7.85
CA THR A 91 -3.30 -3.66 -8.24
C THR A 91 -3.27 -5.10 -7.69
N ASP A 92 -4.45 -5.72 -7.67
CA ASP A 92 -4.56 -7.12 -7.28
C ASP A 92 -3.77 -8.04 -8.24
N ASP A 93 -3.75 -7.70 -9.53
CA ASP A 93 -2.96 -8.47 -10.51
C ASP A 93 -1.46 -8.36 -10.23
N GLN A 94 -1.00 -7.15 -9.88
CA GLN A 94 0.40 -6.94 -9.49
C GLN A 94 0.76 -7.73 -8.23
N TRP A 95 -0.15 -7.74 -7.24
CA TRP A 95 0.07 -8.50 -6.02
C TRP A 95 0.16 -10.00 -6.30
N ARG A 96 -0.75 -10.54 -7.12
CA ARG A 96 -0.76 -11.96 -7.44
C ARG A 96 0.44 -12.41 -8.26
N ALA A 97 1.08 -11.49 -8.98
CA ALA A 97 2.32 -11.74 -9.70
C ALA A 97 3.57 -11.48 -8.85
N HIS A 98 3.40 -10.97 -7.63
CA HIS A 98 4.53 -10.61 -6.78
C HIS A 98 5.19 -11.87 -6.18
N ARG A 99 6.52 -11.82 -6.01
CA ARG A 99 7.28 -12.95 -5.46
C ARG A 99 6.85 -13.36 -4.05
N LEU A 100 6.26 -12.45 -3.30
CA LEU A 100 5.81 -12.74 -1.93
C LEU A 100 4.39 -13.31 -1.87
N TYR A 101 3.66 -13.31 -2.99
CA TYR A 101 2.31 -13.86 -3.01
C TYR A 101 2.35 -15.37 -2.79
N SER A 102 1.54 -15.88 -1.87
CA SER A 102 1.53 -17.29 -1.50
C SER A 102 0.16 -17.95 -1.66
N GLY A 103 -0.72 -17.36 -2.45
CA GLY A 103 -2.05 -17.91 -2.71
C GLY A 103 -3.16 -17.14 -1.99
N PRO A 104 -4.43 -17.51 -2.24
CA PRO A 104 -5.59 -16.78 -1.71
C PRO A 104 -5.91 -17.09 -0.26
N GLU A 105 -5.26 -18.07 0.33
CA GLU A 105 -5.54 -18.46 1.70
C GLU A 105 -4.88 -17.51 2.70
N LEU A 106 -5.50 -17.38 3.88
CA LEU A 106 -4.94 -16.59 4.96
C LEU A 106 -3.57 -17.14 5.36
N PRO A 107 -2.53 -16.30 5.32
CA PRO A 107 -1.18 -16.77 5.68
C PRO A 107 -1.04 -17.08 7.15
#